data_3c286ab87e5e863a4f2b29958d0769b0
#
_entry.id   3c286ab87e5e863a4f2b29958d0769b0
#
_cell.length_a   1.000
_cell.length_b   1.000
_cell.length_c   1.000
_cell.angle_alpha   90.00
_cell.angle_beta   90.00
_cell.angle_gamma   90.00
#
_symmetry.space_group_name_H-M   'P 1'
#
loop_
_entity.id
_entity.type
_entity.pdbx_description
1 polymer ?
#
loop_
_entity_poly.entity_id
_entity_poly.type
_entity_poly.pdbx_seq_one_letter_code
_entity_poly.pdbx_strand_id
1 'polypeptide(L)'
;MTKLLLLEDDPNLSKTLVKYLSKHGYDVDWAKHGEEALDFAYEHSYALYLFDINVPLLNGVDLLASLREAEDFTPTIIISAQIDIDSVTKGFVAGADDYVKKPFDPEELLVRIKAKTAVLKDTLTLRDYALDRHTQTLSYKGEPLYMGEVQKNIFMQLLVNYPNPVIKDVLLDCLEKPTDLALRVNMAKLKKNIKLDISSVRGVGYKII
;
A
#
# COMPACT_ATOMS: atom_id res chain seq x y z
N MET A 1 -12.71 -5.82 2.51
CA MET A 1 -11.65 -6.79 2.90
C MET A 1 -10.50 -6.62 1.93
N THR A 2 -9.26 -6.87 2.35
CA THR A 2 -8.08 -6.81 1.47
C THR A 2 -8.09 -8.03 0.55
N LYS A 3 -8.14 -7.82 -0.77
CA LYS A 3 -8.28 -8.88 -1.76
C LYS A 3 -6.90 -9.36 -2.24
N LEU A 4 -6.68 -10.66 -2.28
CA LEU A 4 -5.44 -11.31 -2.72
C LEU A 4 -5.74 -12.23 -3.90
N LEU A 5 -4.78 -12.42 -4.79
CA LEU A 5 -4.82 -13.45 -5.83
C LEU A 5 -3.77 -14.50 -5.52
N LEU A 6 -4.20 -15.75 -5.39
CA LEU A 6 -3.36 -16.93 -5.19
C LEU A 6 -3.30 -17.75 -6.48
N LEU A 7 -2.11 -17.92 -7.04
CA LEU A 7 -1.82 -18.87 -8.12
C LEU A 7 -1.12 -20.10 -7.54
N GLU A 8 -1.80 -21.25 -7.56
CA GLU A 8 -1.35 -22.51 -6.96
C GLU A 8 -2.10 -23.68 -7.62
N ASP A 9 -1.39 -24.66 -8.14
CA ASP A 9 -1.98 -25.82 -8.80
C ASP A 9 -2.34 -26.97 -7.86
N ASP A 10 -1.72 -27.05 -6.66
CA ASP A 10 -2.08 -28.03 -5.63
C ASP A 10 -3.40 -27.64 -4.93
N PRO A 11 -4.49 -28.41 -5.12
CA PRO A 11 -5.78 -28.09 -4.52
C PRO A 11 -5.82 -28.26 -3.00
N ASN A 12 -4.89 -28.99 -2.39
CA ASN A 12 -4.85 -29.17 -0.93
C ASN A 12 -4.15 -27.96 -0.28
N LEU A 13 -3.02 -27.54 -0.87
CA LEU A 13 -2.30 -26.37 -0.39
C LEU A 13 -3.16 -25.10 -0.58
N SER A 14 -3.74 -24.89 -1.76
CA SER A 14 -4.56 -23.73 -2.05
C SER A 14 -5.79 -23.64 -1.14
N LYS A 15 -6.55 -24.72 -0.93
CA LYS A 15 -7.68 -24.73 0.00
C LYS A 15 -7.27 -24.40 1.43
N THR A 16 -6.11 -24.91 1.85
CA THR A 16 -5.55 -24.64 3.19
C THR A 16 -5.19 -23.17 3.34
N LEU A 17 -4.50 -22.58 2.34
CA LEU A 17 -4.10 -21.17 2.34
C LEU A 17 -5.31 -20.24 2.27
N VAL A 18 -6.26 -20.49 1.37
CA VAL A 18 -7.50 -19.71 1.27
C VAL A 18 -8.23 -19.69 2.62
N LYS A 19 -8.44 -20.86 3.22
CA LYS A 19 -9.10 -20.96 4.54
C LYS A 19 -8.33 -20.24 5.64
N TYR A 20 -7.00 -20.36 5.64
CA TYR A 20 -6.15 -19.73 6.64
C TYR A 20 -6.16 -18.20 6.50
N LEU A 21 -5.97 -17.69 5.28
CA LEU A 21 -5.94 -16.26 5.01
C LEU A 21 -7.31 -15.60 5.21
N SER A 22 -8.41 -16.30 4.85
CA SER A 22 -9.77 -15.80 5.11
C SER A 22 -10.05 -15.61 6.59
N LYS A 23 -9.56 -16.52 7.47
CA LYS A 23 -9.66 -16.35 8.92
C LYS A 23 -8.91 -15.12 9.44
N HIS A 24 -7.91 -14.64 8.69
CA HIS A 24 -7.13 -13.45 9.02
C HIS A 24 -7.60 -12.17 8.32
N GLY A 25 -8.81 -12.20 7.72
CA GLY A 25 -9.47 -11.01 7.18
C GLY A 25 -9.12 -10.67 5.73
N TYR A 26 -8.54 -11.62 4.99
CA TYR A 26 -8.29 -11.48 3.55
C TYR A 26 -9.41 -12.14 2.74
N ASP A 27 -9.71 -11.56 1.58
CA ASP A 27 -10.52 -12.15 0.53
C ASP A 27 -9.56 -12.72 -0.53
N VAL A 28 -9.69 -14.00 -0.88
CA VAL A 28 -8.68 -14.68 -1.69
C VAL A 28 -9.34 -15.34 -2.89
N ASP A 29 -9.04 -14.85 -4.10
CA ASP A 29 -9.32 -15.54 -5.33
C ASP A 29 -8.19 -16.55 -5.60
N TRP A 30 -8.55 -17.76 -6.01
CA TRP A 30 -7.62 -18.84 -6.29
C TRP A 30 -7.68 -19.22 -7.76
N ALA A 31 -6.55 -19.09 -8.44
CA ALA A 31 -6.30 -19.55 -9.80
C ALA A 31 -5.45 -20.83 -9.78
N LYS A 32 -5.80 -21.79 -10.65
CA LYS A 32 -5.14 -23.11 -10.74
C LYS A 32 -4.00 -23.14 -11.74
N HIS A 33 -3.93 -22.17 -12.63
CA HIS A 33 -2.92 -22.03 -13.66
C HIS A 33 -2.75 -20.56 -14.05
N GLY A 34 -1.63 -20.24 -14.70
CA GLY A 34 -1.26 -18.85 -14.94
C GLY A 34 -2.19 -18.08 -15.85
N GLU A 35 -2.86 -18.72 -16.83
CA GLU A 35 -3.84 -18.05 -17.68
C GLU A 35 -5.07 -17.58 -16.87
N GLU A 36 -5.61 -18.45 -15.98
CA GLU A 36 -6.71 -18.08 -15.09
C GLU A 36 -6.33 -16.92 -14.15
N ALA A 37 -5.08 -16.94 -13.67
CA ALA A 37 -4.56 -15.85 -12.84
C ALA A 37 -4.43 -14.53 -13.62
N LEU A 38 -4.05 -14.60 -14.90
CA LEU A 38 -4.00 -13.44 -15.79
C LEU A 38 -5.39 -12.85 -16.02
N ASP A 39 -6.39 -13.70 -16.29
CA ASP A 39 -7.79 -13.28 -16.44
C ASP A 39 -8.31 -12.58 -15.18
N PHE A 40 -8.05 -13.16 -14.01
CA PHE A 40 -8.43 -12.56 -12.74
C PHE A 40 -7.73 -11.22 -12.49
N ALA A 41 -6.43 -11.11 -12.80
CA ALA A 41 -5.69 -9.86 -12.65
C ALA A 41 -6.21 -8.76 -13.60
N TYR A 42 -6.71 -9.14 -14.79
CA TYR A 42 -7.31 -8.21 -15.72
C TYR A 42 -8.71 -7.75 -15.27
N GLU A 43 -9.52 -8.65 -14.71
CA GLU A 43 -10.91 -8.36 -14.32
C GLU A 43 -11.04 -7.67 -12.97
N HIS A 44 -10.06 -7.86 -12.07
CA HIS A 44 -10.12 -7.43 -10.69
C HIS A 44 -8.84 -6.75 -10.24
N SER A 45 -8.95 -5.90 -9.20
CA SER A 45 -7.80 -5.29 -8.54
C SER A 45 -7.47 -6.03 -7.25
N TYR A 46 -6.21 -6.33 -7.03
CA TYR A 46 -5.70 -7.05 -5.87
C TYR A 46 -4.70 -6.18 -5.08
N ALA A 47 -4.64 -6.45 -3.79
CA ALA A 47 -3.69 -5.81 -2.91
C ALA A 47 -2.32 -6.50 -2.93
N LEU A 48 -2.28 -7.78 -3.32
CA LEU A 48 -1.06 -8.58 -3.38
C LEU A 48 -1.32 -9.84 -4.20
N TYR A 49 -0.30 -10.24 -4.94
CA TYR A 49 -0.22 -11.52 -5.64
C TYR A 49 0.63 -12.52 -4.86
N LEU A 50 0.16 -13.77 -4.79
CA LEU A 50 0.87 -14.93 -4.26
C LEU A 50 1.00 -15.94 -5.38
N PHE A 51 2.16 -16.00 -6.04
CA PHE A 51 2.35 -16.80 -7.24
C PHE A 51 3.31 -17.96 -7.01
N ASP A 52 2.83 -19.20 -7.19
CA ASP A 52 3.74 -20.31 -7.41
C ASP A 52 4.38 -20.22 -8.79
N ILE A 53 5.65 -20.54 -8.88
CA ILE A 53 6.39 -20.60 -10.16
C ILE A 53 5.90 -21.78 -10.99
N ASN A 54 5.79 -22.95 -10.37
CA ASN A 54 5.60 -24.21 -11.07
C ASN A 54 4.12 -24.56 -11.23
N VAL A 55 3.43 -23.80 -12.06
CA VAL A 55 2.02 -24.04 -12.41
C VAL A 55 1.86 -24.33 -13.89
N PRO A 56 0.78 -25.02 -14.30
CA PRO A 56 0.51 -25.30 -15.72
C PRO A 56 0.27 -24.05 -16.56
N LEU A 57 0.45 -24.19 -17.87
CA LEU A 57 0.17 -23.23 -18.95
C LEU A 57 1.13 -22.04 -18.93
N LEU A 58 0.95 -21.10 -18.04
CA LEU A 58 1.80 -19.92 -17.87
C LEU A 58 2.40 -19.95 -16.47
N ASN A 59 3.74 -20.06 -16.34
CA ASN A 59 4.38 -20.10 -15.04
C ASN A 59 4.32 -18.74 -14.31
N GLY A 60 4.45 -18.75 -12.97
CA GLY A 60 4.25 -17.55 -12.17
C GLY A 60 5.26 -16.43 -12.43
N VAL A 61 6.48 -16.72 -12.89
CA VAL A 61 7.48 -15.68 -13.21
C VAL A 61 7.16 -15.01 -14.54
N ASP A 62 6.78 -15.78 -15.56
CA ASP A 62 6.40 -15.24 -16.86
C ASP A 62 5.08 -14.45 -16.77
N LEU A 63 4.12 -14.92 -15.95
CA LEU A 63 2.92 -14.16 -15.62
C LEU A 63 3.27 -12.82 -15.00
N LEU A 64 4.15 -12.82 -13.99
CA LEU A 64 4.58 -11.58 -13.32
C LEU A 64 5.24 -10.61 -14.30
N ALA A 65 6.13 -11.11 -15.16
CA ALA A 65 6.77 -10.29 -16.20
C ALA A 65 5.73 -9.65 -17.13
N SER A 66 4.74 -10.42 -17.59
CA SER A 66 3.66 -9.92 -18.44
C SER A 66 2.81 -8.85 -17.75
N LEU A 67 2.52 -9.01 -16.44
CA LEU A 67 1.80 -8.00 -15.65
C LEU A 67 2.62 -6.72 -15.52
N ARG A 68 3.94 -6.81 -15.29
CA ARG A 68 4.83 -5.64 -15.22
C ARG A 68 4.95 -4.90 -16.56
N GLU A 69 4.98 -5.62 -17.68
CA GLU A 69 4.91 -5.04 -19.03
C GLU A 69 3.58 -4.29 -19.28
N ALA A 70 2.49 -4.77 -18.65
CA ALA A 70 1.18 -4.10 -18.66
C ALA A 70 1.04 -2.98 -17.60
N GLU A 71 2.15 -2.54 -16.99
CA GLU A 71 2.19 -1.50 -15.94
C GLU A 71 1.40 -1.86 -14.66
N ASP A 72 1.17 -3.13 -14.40
CA ASP A 72 0.65 -3.61 -13.13
C ASP A 72 1.82 -3.85 -12.15
N PHE A 73 1.91 -2.98 -11.13
CA PHE A 73 2.92 -3.02 -10.08
C PHE A 73 2.35 -3.53 -8.75
N THR A 74 1.28 -4.30 -8.78
CA THR A 74 0.73 -4.95 -7.58
C THR A 74 1.82 -5.75 -6.87
N PRO A 75 2.05 -5.54 -5.57
CA PRO A 75 3.05 -6.29 -4.80
C PRO A 75 2.90 -7.79 -5.00
N THR A 76 4.01 -8.48 -5.21
CA THR A 76 4.02 -9.92 -5.55
C THR A 76 4.99 -10.69 -4.67
N ILE A 77 4.51 -11.75 -4.02
CA ILE A 77 5.31 -12.75 -3.33
C ILE A 77 5.35 -14.00 -4.20
N ILE A 78 6.54 -14.42 -4.61
CA ILE A 78 6.75 -15.69 -5.27
C ILE A 78 6.85 -16.80 -4.22
N ILE A 79 6.18 -17.91 -4.47
CA ILE A 79 6.21 -19.11 -3.63
C ILE A 79 6.79 -20.26 -4.49
N SER A 80 7.86 -20.92 -4.04
CA SER A 80 8.47 -21.99 -4.86
C SER A 80 9.20 -23.03 -4.04
N ALA A 81 9.24 -24.26 -4.56
CA ALA A 81 10.09 -25.33 -4.03
C ALA A 81 11.58 -25.15 -4.42
N GLN A 82 11.86 -24.39 -5.46
CA GLN A 82 13.23 -24.15 -5.96
C GLN A 82 13.87 -22.99 -5.18
N ILE A 83 15.14 -23.17 -4.80
CA ILE A 83 15.95 -22.15 -4.09
C ILE A 83 17.29 -21.95 -4.76
N ASP A 84 17.47 -22.44 -5.99
CA ASP A 84 18.70 -22.11 -6.67
C ASP A 84 18.74 -20.60 -6.94
N ILE A 85 19.95 -20.05 -6.91
CA ILE A 85 20.20 -18.62 -7.05
C ILE A 85 19.59 -18.08 -8.36
N ASP A 86 19.61 -18.89 -9.41
CA ASP A 86 19.11 -18.50 -10.73
C ASP A 86 17.59 -18.31 -10.73
N SER A 87 16.84 -19.20 -10.09
CA SER A 87 15.36 -19.10 -9.97
C SER A 87 14.93 -17.92 -9.12
N VAL A 88 15.60 -17.71 -7.99
CA VAL A 88 15.36 -16.54 -7.13
C VAL A 88 15.68 -15.24 -7.86
N THR A 89 16.82 -15.18 -8.55
CA THR A 89 17.24 -14.01 -9.34
C THR A 89 16.22 -13.70 -10.44
N LYS A 90 15.75 -14.70 -11.18
CA LYS A 90 14.71 -14.53 -12.21
C LYS A 90 13.41 -13.95 -11.63
N GLY A 91 12.97 -14.43 -10.47
CA GLY A 91 11.79 -13.89 -9.78
C GLY A 91 11.94 -12.40 -9.46
N PHE A 92 13.07 -12.00 -8.89
CA PHE A 92 13.31 -10.58 -8.58
C PHE A 92 13.52 -9.71 -9.83
N VAL A 93 14.18 -10.22 -10.86
CA VAL A 93 14.31 -9.52 -12.15
C VAL A 93 12.96 -9.34 -12.84
N ALA A 94 12.04 -10.30 -12.70
CA ALA A 94 10.66 -10.17 -13.18
C ALA A 94 9.83 -9.17 -12.36
N GLY A 95 10.35 -8.66 -11.24
CA GLY A 95 9.70 -7.65 -10.42
C GLY A 95 8.96 -8.18 -9.19
N ALA A 96 9.35 -9.36 -8.67
CA ALA A 96 8.84 -9.85 -7.39
C ALA A 96 9.35 -9.00 -6.21
N ASP A 97 8.50 -8.80 -5.22
CA ASP A 97 8.80 -8.03 -4.02
C ASP A 97 9.32 -8.89 -2.87
N ASP A 98 9.04 -10.18 -2.90
CA ASP A 98 9.49 -11.15 -1.89
C ASP A 98 9.46 -12.57 -2.47
N TYR A 99 10.12 -13.50 -1.77
CA TYR A 99 10.23 -14.89 -2.17
C TYR A 99 10.09 -15.81 -0.95
N VAL A 100 9.22 -16.81 -1.04
CA VAL A 100 8.96 -17.80 0.02
C VAL A 100 9.23 -19.19 -0.48
N LYS A 101 10.07 -19.93 0.26
CA LYS A 101 10.42 -21.30 -0.07
C LYS A 101 9.37 -22.29 0.45
N LYS A 102 8.96 -23.24 -0.39
CA LYS A 102 8.21 -24.44 0.03
C LYS A 102 9.17 -25.52 0.60
N PRO A 103 8.82 -26.20 1.70
CA PRO A 103 7.66 -25.97 2.55
C PRO A 103 7.85 -24.75 3.46
N PHE A 104 6.76 -24.03 3.75
CA PHE A 104 6.74 -22.83 4.62
C PHE A 104 5.67 -22.96 5.69
N ASP A 105 5.81 -22.22 6.78
CA ASP A 105 4.78 -22.05 7.79
C ASP A 105 3.75 -21.02 7.28
N PRO A 106 2.44 -21.33 7.29
CA PRO A 106 1.41 -20.34 6.95
C PRO A 106 1.50 -19.03 7.75
N GLU A 107 2.00 -19.07 8.98
CA GLU A 107 2.21 -17.87 9.80
C GLU A 107 3.36 -17.00 9.24
N GLU A 108 4.45 -17.59 8.74
CA GLU A 108 5.52 -16.88 8.05
C GLU A 108 4.98 -16.15 6.82
N LEU A 109 4.21 -16.85 5.98
CA LEU A 109 3.58 -16.26 4.81
C LEU A 109 2.65 -15.10 5.20
N LEU A 110 1.85 -15.26 6.26
CA LEU A 110 0.94 -14.23 6.76
C LEU A 110 1.70 -12.97 7.21
N VAL A 111 2.85 -13.11 7.88
CA VAL A 111 3.68 -11.97 8.30
C VAL A 111 4.20 -11.20 7.08
N ARG A 112 4.65 -11.90 6.04
CA ARG A 112 5.12 -11.29 4.78
C ARG A 112 3.98 -10.59 4.03
N ILE A 113 2.79 -11.22 3.93
CA ILE A 113 1.59 -10.62 3.36
C ILE A 113 1.24 -9.32 4.11
N LYS A 114 1.22 -9.35 5.44
CA LYS A 114 0.97 -8.17 6.26
C LYS A 114 1.97 -7.05 5.99
N ALA A 115 3.25 -7.37 5.90
CA ALA A 115 4.30 -6.39 5.60
C ALA A 115 4.09 -5.71 4.23
N LYS A 116 3.76 -6.50 3.19
CA LYS A 116 3.53 -5.99 1.84
C LYS A 116 2.19 -5.26 1.68
N THR A 117 1.12 -5.74 2.34
CA THR A 117 -0.20 -5.09 2.31
C THR A 117 -0.32 -3.93 3.30
N ALA A 118 0.56 -3.82 4.30
CA ALA A 118 0.62 -2.67 5.20
C ALA A 118 1.02 -1.39 4.44
N VAL A 119 1.81 -1.50 3.36
CA VAL A 119 2.12 -0.37 2.48
C VAL A 119 0.84 0.22 1.87
N LEU A 120 -0.18 -0.60 1.57
CA LEU A 120 -1.51 -0.12 1.14
C LEU A 120 -2.32 0.53 2.30
N LYS A 121 -2.00 0.23 3.57
CA LYS A 121 -2.54 0.93 4.75
C LYS A 121 -1.78 2.23 5.05
N ASP A 122 -0.70 2.51 4.34
CA ASP A 122 0.05 3.76 4.48
C ASP A 122 -0.66 4.96 3.82
N THR A 123 -1.78 4.72 3.15
CA THR A 123 -2.67 5.80 2.71
C THR A 123 -3.63 6.15 3.84
N LEU A 124 -3.39 7.30 4.45
CA LEU A 124 -4.29 7.88 5.43
C LEU A 124 -5.40 8.61 4.70
N THR A 125 -6.66 8.22 4.93
CA THR A 125 -7.82 8.86 4.33
C THR A 125 -8.61 9.65 5.36
N LEU A 126 -9.00 10.88 5.01
CA LEU A 126 -9.89 11.71 5.81
C LEU A 126 -10.89 12.42 4.87
N ARG A 127 -12.17 12.02 4.92
CA ARG A 127 -13.20 12.44 3.97
C ARG A 127 -12.73 12.16 2.52
N ASP A 128 -12.68 13.20 1.68
CA ASP A 128 -12.25 13.10 0.27
C ASP A 128 -10.72 13.24 0.09
N TYR A 129 -9.95 13.38 1.18
CA TYR A 129 -8.49 13.51 1.13
C TYR A 129 -7.81 12.18 1.39
N ALA A 130 -6.75 11.91 0.63
CA ALA A 130 -5.85 10.80 0.90
C ALA A 130 -4.39 11.29 0.93
N LEU A 131 -3.63 10.80 1.90
CA LEU A 131 -2.20 11.00 2.04
C LEU A 131 -1.51 9.64 1.90
N ASP A 132 -0.76 9.45 0.84
CA ASP A 132 0.20 8.36 0.75
C ASP A 132 1.44 8.74 1.57
N ARG A 133 1.69 8.01 2.66
CA ARG A 133 2.80 8.30 3.58
C ARG A 133 4.16 7.90 3.02
N HIS A 134 4.19 6.92 2.10
CA HIS A 134 5.42 6.46 1.49
C HIS A 134 5.93 7.45 0.45
N THR A 135 5.05 7.84 -0.48
CA THR A 135 5.38 8.81 -1.53
C THR A 135 5.21 10.26 -1.07
N GLN A 136 4.63 10.49 0.11
CA GLN A 136 4.26 11.80 0.63
C GLN A 136 3.38 12.60 -0.33
N THR A 137 2.53 11.93 -1.08
CA THR A 137 1.60 12.56 -2.02
C THR A 137 0.22 12.74 -1.40
N LEU A 138 -0.37 13.90 -1.67
CA LEU A 138 -1.74 14.24 -1.27
C LEU A 138 -2.65 14.16 -2.49
N SER A 139 -3.85 13.60 -2.29
CA SER A 139 -4.92 13.63 -3.28
C SER A 139 -6.23 14.12 -2.67
N TYR A 140 -7.10 14.67 -3.52
CA TYR A 140 -8.46 15.07 -3.19
C TYR A 140 -9.42 14.46 -4.21
N LYS A 141 -10.35 13.62 -3.76
CA LYS A 141 -11.28 12.86 -4.60
C LYS A 141 -10.57 11.99 -5.67
N GLY A 142 -9.42 11.42 -5.31
CA GLY A 142 -8.61 10.60 -6.21
C GLY A 142 -7.66 11.37 -7.11
N GLU A 143 -7.80 12.70 -7.24
CA GLU A 143 -6.93 13.53 -8.07
C GLU A 143 -5.76 14.10 -7.24
N PRO A 144 -4.55 14.24 -7.81
CA PRO A 144 -3.41 14.83 -7.13
C PRO A 144 -3.72 16.25 -6.63
N LEU A 145 -3.44 16.51 -5.35
CA LEU A 145 -3.63 17.82 -4.72
C LEU A 145 -2.31 18.60 -4.70
N TYR A 146 -2.24 19.65 -5.50
CA TYR A 146 -1.05 20.51 -5.59
C TYR A 146 -1.18 21.73 -4.67
N MET A 147 -0.17 21.96 -3.84
CA MET A 147 -0.04 23.15 -2.99
C MET A 147 1.42 23.45 -2.71
N GLY A 148 1.72 24.63 -2.15
CA GLY A 148 3.09 24.98 -1.78
C GLY A 148 3.63 24.03 -0.70
N GLU A 149 4.94 23.74 -0.75
CA GLU A 149 5.60 22.71 0.08
C GLU A 149 5.33 22.93 1.59
N VAL A 150 5.40 24.16 2.07
CA VAL A 150 5.11 24.48 3.47
C VAL A 150 3.67 24.14 3.84
N GLN A 151 2.68 24.50 3.01
CA GLN A 151 1.28 24.15 3.28
C GLN A 151 1.04 22.64 3.21
N LYS A 152 1.72 21.96 2.29
CA LYS A 152 1.69 20.50 2.18
C LYS A 152 2.20 19.85 3.46
N ASN A 153 3.36 20.24 3.95
CA ASN A 153 3.95 19.70 5.17
C ASN A 153 3.07 19.96 6.41
N ILE A 154 2.54 21.17 6.56
CA ILE A 154 1.58 21.50 7.63
C ILE A 154 0.33 20.61 7.53
N PHE A 155 -0.24 20.45 6.32
CA PHE A 155 -1.46 19.66 6.13
C PHE A 155 -1.23 18.19 6.40
N MET A 156 -0.09 17.64 5.99
CA MET A 156 0.32 16.26 6.29
C MET A 156 0.42 16.04 7.81
N GLN A 157 1.03 16.96 8.56
CA GLN A 157 1.09 16.86 10.02
C GLN A 157 -0.30 16.86 10.65
N LEU A 158 -1.21 17.69 10.17
CA LEU A 158 -2.58 17.74 10.66
C LEU A 158 -3.36 16.45 10.33
N LEU A 159 -3.19 15.88 9.13
CA LEU A 159 -3.84 14.62 8.73
C LEU A 159 -3.33 13.45 9.56
N VAL A 160 -2.01 13.33 9.73
CA VAL A 160 -1.37 12.22 10.47
C VAL A 160 -1.80 12.19 11.92
N ASN A 161 -2.03 13.36 12.54
CA ASN A 161 -2.40 13.46 13.95
C ASN A 161 -3.92 13.50 14.19
N TYR A 162 -4.76 13.55 13.14
CA TYR A 162 -6.20 13.57 13.30
C TYR A 162 -6.71 12.40 14.17
N PRO A 163 -7.64 12.62 15.11
CA PRO A 163 -8.36 13.85 15.45
C PRO A 163 -7.66 14.74 16.49
N ASN A 164 -6.43 14.42 16.89
CA ASN A 164 -5.68 15.12 17.93
C ASN A 164 -5.07 16.43 17.42
N PRO A 165 -4.86 17.43 18.29
CA PRO A 165 -4.16 18.64 17.91
C PRO A 165 -2.66 18.39 17.69
N VAL A 166 -2.08 19.06 16.69
CA VAL A 166 -0.65 19.13 16.46
C VAL A 166 -0.09 20.31 17.24
N ILE A 167 0.95 20.04 18.02
CA ILE A 167 1.61 21.09 18.82
C ILE A 167 2.29 22.11 17.90
N LYS A 168 2.36 23.34 18.40
CA LYS A 168 2.82 24.50 17.61
C LYS A 168 4.24 24.31 17.10
N ASP A 169 5.15 23.75 17.92
CA ASP A 169 6.56 23.57 17.55
C ASP A 169 6.73 22.64 16.35
N VAL A 170 5.99 21.51 16.28
CA VAL A 170 5.98 20.62 15.13
C VAL A 170 5.51 21.35 13.86
N LEU A 171 4.56 22.27 13.98
CA LEU A 171 4.08 23.06 12.83
C LEU A 171 5.08 24.16 12.43
N LEU A 172 5.82 24.70 13.38
CA LEU A 172 6.91 25.66 13.12
C LEU A 172 8.06 24.99 12.36
N ASP A 173 8.37 23.73 12.66
CA ASP A 173 9.43 22.96 11.96
C ASP A 173 9.09 22.72 10.47
N CYS A 174 7.84 22.87 10.06
CA CYS A 174 7.45 22.84 8.64
C CYS A 174 7.83 24.10 7.87
N LEU A 175 8.35 25.15 8.53
CA LEU A 175 8.63 26.46 7.95
C LEU A 175 10.13 26.66 7.74
N GLU A 176 10.52 27.26 6.63
CA GLU A 176 11.93 27.68 6.40
C GLU A 176 12.40 28.71 7.45
N LYS A 177 11.48 29.60 7.86
CA LYS A 177 11.71 30.59 8.92
C LYS A 177 10.62 30.41 9.97
N PRO A 178 10.90 29.70 11.07
CA PRO A 178 9.91 29.36 12.10
C PRO A 178 9.53 30.58 12.94
N THR A 179 8.45 31.24 12.55
CA THR A 179 7.86 32.35 13.31
C THR A 179 6.35 32.20 13.44
N ASP A 180 5.78 32.69 14.52
CA ASP A 180 4.33 32.69 14.76
C ASP A 180 3.55 33.36 13.64
N LEU A 181 4.06 34.43 13.11
CA LEU A 181 3.45 35.16 12.01
C LEU A 181 3.43 34.32 10.74
N ALA A 182 4.57 33.70 10.39
CA ALA A 182 4.68 32.83 9.22
C ALA A 182 3.75 31.62 9.33
N LEU A 183 3.63 31.00 10.51
CA LEU A 183 2.70 29.91 10.75
C LEU A 183 1.24 30.36 10.53
N ARG A 184 0.84 31.49 11.11
CA ARG A 184 -0.53 32.04 10.95
C ARG A 184 -0.85 32.34 9.48
N VAL A 185 0.09 32.90 8.73
CA VAL A 185 -0.08 33.20 7.29
C VAL A 185 -0.25 31.90 6.49
N ASN A 186 0.61 30.90 6.72
CA ASN A 186 0.52 29.63 6.01
C ASN A 186 -0.74 28.86 6.39
N MET A 187 -1.15 28.90 7.66
CA MET A 187 -2.40 28.30 8.12
C MET A 187 -3.63 28.98 7.48
N ALA A 188 -3.63 30.31 7.34
CA ALA A 188 -4.70 31.02 6.65
C ALA A 188 -4.78 30.67 5.15
N LYS A 189 -3.63 30.52 4.48
CA LYS A 189 -3.57 30.04 3.10
C LYS A 189 -4.07 28.61 2.97
N LEU A 190 -3.64 27.71 3.86
CA LEU A 190 -4.08 26.31 3.88
C LEU A 190 -5.60 26.20 4.02
N LYS A 191 -6.22 26.92 4.98
CA LYS A 191 -7.67 26.95 5.17
C LYS A 191 -8.46 27.39 3.93
N LYS A 192 -7.88 28.21 3.05
CA LYS A 192 -8.52 28.62 1.80
C LYS A 192 -8.41 27.55 0.72
N ASN A 193 -7.37 26.71 0.76
CA ASN A 193 -7.06 25.73 -0.28
C ASN A 193 -7.69 24.36 -0.02
N ILE A 194 -8.14 24.10 1.20
CA ILE A 194 -8.74 22.81 1.58
C ILE A 194 -10.20 22.99 2.01
N LYS A 195 -10.96 21.89 1.88
CA LYS A 195 -12.38 21.82 2.29
C LYS A 195 -12.54 21.12 3.66
N LEU A 196 -11.58 21.32 4.56
CA LEU A 196 -11.63 20.87 5.94
C LEU A 196 -11.48 22.07 6.86
N ASP A 197 -12.23 22.06 7.94
CA ASP A 197 -12.12 23.10 8.95
C ASP A 197 -10.93 22.81 9.87
N ILE A 198 -10.10 23.84 10.09
CA ILE A 198 -8.97 23.79 11.02
C ILE A 198 -9.24 24.78 12.15
N SER A 199 -9.23 24.31 13.38
CA SER A 199 -9.34 25.15 14.58
C SER A 199 -7.99 25.32 15.27
N SER A 200 -7.81 26.46 15.93
CA SER A 200 -6.71 26.66 16.88
C SER A 200 -7.10 26.11 18.25
N VAL A 201 -6.18 25.41 18.89
CA VAL A 201 -6.32 24.94 20.27
C VAL A 201 -5.40 25.80 21.15
N ARG A 202 -6.01 26.61 22.03
CA ARG A 202 -5.27 27.59 22.86
C ARG A 202 -4.18 26.91 23.68
N GLY A 203 -2.95 27.41 23.58
CA GLY A 203 -1.78 26.89 24.30
C GLY A 203 -1.21 25.59 23.75
N VAL A 204 -1.81 25.00 22.69
CA VAL A 204 -1.33 23.73 22.10
C VAL A 204 -0.91 23.94 20.64
N GLY A 205 -1.83 24.29 19.75
CA GLY A 205 -1.53 24.37 18.32
C GLY A 205 -2.79 24.36 17.46
N TYR A 206 -2.87 23.47 16.47
CA TYR A 206 -3.99 23.39 15.54
C TYR A 206 -4.48 21.94 15.33
N LYS A 207 -5.76 21.77 15.01
CA LYS A 207 -6.37 20.49 14.64
C LYS A 207 -7.38 20.64 13.51
N ILE A 208 -7.62 19.56 12.77
CA ILE A 208 -8.79 19.42 11.88
C ILE A 208 -10.02 19.09 12.73
N ILE A 209 -11.19 19.63 12.35
CA ILE A 209 -12.48 19.40 13.01
C ILE A 209 -13.52 18.85 12.03
#